data_028e9e7da9a9363e4b8904bf5a2abc62
#
_entry.id   028e9e7da9a9363e4b8904bf5a2abc62
#
_cell.length_a   1.000
_cell.length_b   1.000
_cell.length_c   1.000
_cell.angle_alpha   90.00
_cell.angle_beta   90.00
_cell.angle_gamma   90.00
#
_symmetry.space_group_name_H-M   'P 1'
#
loop_
_entity.id
_entity.type
_entity.pdbx_description
1 polymer ?
#
loop_
_entity_poly.entity_id
_entity_poly.type
_entity_poly.pdbx_seq_one_letter_code
_entity_poly.pdbx_strand_id
1 'polypeptide(L)'
;MRSLFVSKFRYYLVLFSVCFAFCSLGGRLIWLQVIEADRFSTVAEVARKNFSTIKARRGDIVDVKGNLLATTRSVVEVGVDPHSVVDDDQLKWKTLSTYLGIPEEEILEAVNKKTRPSLSDPKVSRDIRWVKLKEDVDEGTYRKIQELRIKGVYGNFKHSRLYPNRNLASHILGFVNKEDVAAMGVERFADYYLKGQDGWRESEKDGRR
;
A
#
# COMPACT_ATOMS: atom_id res chain seq x y z
N MET A 1 16.10 72.68 0.01
CA MET A 1 15.91 71.54 -0.89
C MET A 1 17.27 71.06 -1.36
N ARG A 2 17.80 69.96 -0.77
CA ARG A 2 19.04 69.30 -1.24
C ARG A 2 18.67 68.46 -2.43
N SER A 3 19.02 68.86 -3.65
CA SER A 3 18.92 67.97 -4.83
C SER A 3 19.91 66.84 -4.67
N LEU A 4 19.37 65.60 -4.50
CA LEU A 4 20.15 64.39 -4.54
C LEU A 4 20.66 64.20 -5.98
N PHE A 5 21.80 64.75 -6.31
CA PHE A 5 22.52 64.46 -7.54
C PHE A 5 23.07 63.05 -7.42
N VAL A 6 22.26 62.05 -7.78
CA VAL A 6 22.77 60.71 -8.03
C VAL A 6 23.65 60.80 -9.26
N SER A 7 24.96 60.56 -9.11
CA SER A 7 25.88 60.65 -10.26
C SER A 7 25.42 59.58 -11.29
N LYS A 8 25.37 59.96 -12.57
CA LYS A 8 24.96 59.07 -13.67
C LYS A 8 25.67 57.72 -13.64
N PHE A 9 26.91 57.72 -13.17
CA PHE A 9 27.70 56.50 -12.99
C PHE A 9 27.07 55.54 -11.97
N ARG A 10 26.59 56.02 -10.83
CA ARG A 10 25.93 55.19 -9.81
C ARG A 10 24.62 54.61 -10.33
N TYR A 11 23.86 55.35 -11.11
CA TYR A 11 22.64 54.92 -11.77
C TYR A 11 22.94 53.77 -12.75
N TYR A 12 23.92 53.90 -13.64
CA TYR A 12 24.29 52.84 -14.58
C TYR A 12 24.88 51.62 -13.89
N LEU A 13 25.60 51.79 -12.79
CA LEU A 13 26.14 50.66 -12.01
C LEU A 13 25.03 49.81 -11.39
N VAL A 14 24.01 50.47 -10.80
CA VAL A 14 22.84 49.78 -10.24
C VAL A 14 22.05 49.09 -11.36
N LEU A 15 21.79 49.79 -12.46
CA LEU A 15 21.09 49.23 -13.60
C LEU A 15 21.82 47.98 -14.15
N PHE A 16 23.11 48.06 -14.34
CA PHE A 16 23.95 46.94 -14.79
C PHE A 16 23.90 45.77 -13.82
N SER A 17 24.01 46.04 -12.51
CA SER A 17 23.92 44.98 -11.47
C SER A 17 22.57 44.25 -11.50
N VAL A 18 21.47 44.98 -11.66
CA VAL A 18 20.13 44.43 -11.77
C VAL A 18 19.98 43.59 -13.05
N CYS A 19 20.40 44.13 -14.20
CA CYS A 19 20.37 43.38 -15.46
C CYS A 19 21.23 42.12 -15.41
N PHE A 20 22.43 42.21 -14.81
CA PHE A 20 23.30 41.03 -14.64
C PHE A 20 22.67 39.96 -13.75
N ALA A 21 22.02 40.37 -12.65
CA ALA A 21 21.30 39.43 -11.78
C ALA A 21 20.16 38.72 -12.53
N PHE A 22 19.36 39.43 -13.31
CA PHE A 22 18.30 38.85 -14.13
C PHE A 22 18.85 37.92 -15.24
N CYS A 23 19.91 38.29 -15.91
CA CYS A 23 20.56 37.44 -16.90
C CYS A 23 21.12 36.14 -16.27
N SER A 24 21.73 36.25 -15.09
CA SER A 24 22.24 35.08 -14.35
C SER A 24 21.10 34.12 -13.94
N LEU A 25 19.99 34.68 -13.44
CA LEU A 25 18.78 33.88 -13.12
C LEU A 25 18.19 33.24 -14.38
N GLY A 26 18.07 33.99 -15.46
CA GLY A 26 17.60 33.45 -16.75
C GLY A 26 18.50 32.34 -17.29
N GLY A 27 19.80 32.52 -17.25
CA GLY A 27 20.77 31.51 -17.63
C GLY A 27 20.67 30.26 -16.77
N ARG A 28 20.46 30.41 -15.46
CA ARG A 28 20.24 29.28 -14.54
C ARG A 28 18.94 28.52 -14.82
N LEU A 29 17.87 29.24 -15.15
CA LEU A 29 16.59 28.62 -15.53
C LEU A 29 16.71 27.85 -16.82
N ILE A 30 17.37 28.38 -17.84
CA ILE A 30 17.62 27.69 -19.11
C ILE A 30 18.44 26.42 -18.85
N TRP A 31 19.48 26.51 -18.02
CA TRP A 31 20.29 25.34 -17.66
C TRP A 31 19.43 24.22 -17.05
N LEU A 32 18.59 24.57 -16.05
CA LEU A 32 17.73 23.60 -15.38
C LEU A 32 16.65 23.00 -16.29
N GLN A 33 16.09 23.83 -17.20
CA GLN A 33 14.98 23.42 -18.06
C GLN A 33 15.43 22.68 -19.32
N VAL A 34 16.65 22.91 -19.80
CA VAL A 34 17.13 22.32 -21.05
C VAL A 34 18.16 21.21 -20.78
N ILE A 35 19.13 21.46 -19.91
CA ILE A 35 20.24 20.53 -19.70
C ILE A 35 19.91 19.46 -18.65
N GLU A 36 19.22 19.85 -17.58
CA GLU A 36 18.85 18.92 -16.50
C GLU A 36 17.38 18.42 -16.60
N ALA A 37 16.63 18.82 -17.62
CA ALA A 37 15.22 18.46 -17.78
C ALA A 37 14.99 16.96 -17.77
N ASP A 38 15.79 16.21 -18.53
CA ASP A 38 15.65 14.74 -18.62
C ASP A 38 15.91 14.06 -17.29
N ARG A 39 16.86 14.54 -16.51
CA ARG A 39 17.16 14.02 -15.19
C ARG A 39 16.00 14.25 -14.21
N PHE A 40 15.44 15.46 -14.20
CA PHE A 40 14.31 15.76 -13.33
C PHE A 40 13.03 15.07 -13.76
N SER A 41 12.78 14.93 -15.07
CA SER A 41 11.63 14.17 -15.57
C SER A 41 11.70 12.70 -15.17
N THR A 42 12.86 12.06 -15.30
CA THR A 42 13.07 10.67 -14.89
C THR A 42 12.85 10.47 -13.40
N VAL A 43 13.40 11.35 -12.56
CA VAL A 43 13.18 11.31 -11.10
C VAL A 43 11.70 11.51 -10.75
N ALA A 44 11.03 12.44 -11.42
CA ALA A 44 9.61 12.69 -11.22
C ALA A 44 8.74 11.50 -11.66
N GLU A 45 9.06 10.86 -12.78
CA GLU A 45 8.38 9.65 -13.24
C GLU A 45 8.51 8.50 -12.24
N VAL A 46 9.73 8.22 -11.77
CA VAL A 46 9.96 7.17 -10.77
C VAL A 46 9.21 7.47 -9.46
N ALA A 47 9.15 8.73 -9.04
CA ALA A 47 8.42 9.12 -7.85
C ALA A 47 6.88 9.02 -8.01
N ARG A 48 6.38 9.18 -9.23
CA ARG A 48 4.94 9.10 -9.56
C ARG A 48 4.48 7.67 -9.80
N LYS A 49 5.34 6.83 -10.39
CA LYS A 49 5.04 5.44 -10.72
C LYS A 49 5.16 4.57 -9.46
N ASN A 50 4.10 3.84 -9.17
CA ASN A 50 4.09 2.84 -8.12
C ASN A 50 3.87 1.46 -8.74
N PHE A 51 4.88 0.61 -8.62
CA PHE A 51 4.80 -0.77 -9.07
C PHE A 51 4.32 -1.65 -7.93
N SER A 52 3.25 -2.38 -8.16
CA SER A 52 2.75 -3.38 -7.23
C SER A 52 2.68 -4.74 -7.90
N THR A 53 3.18 -5.77 -7.23
CA THR A 53 3.08 -7.15 -7.68
C THR A 53 1.67 -7.67 -7.41
N ILE A 54 1.03 -8.24 -8.43
CA ILE A 54 -0.24 -8.97 -8.30
C ILE A 54 0.12 -10.45 -8.24
N LYS A 55 -0.07 -11.06 -7.07
CA LYS A 55 0.20 -12.47 -6.92
C LYS A 55 -0.73 -13.32 -7.77
N ALA A 56 -0.15 -14.30 -8.45
CA ALA A 56 -0.93 -15.27 -9.22
C ALA A 56 -1.74 -16.18 -8.29
N ARG A 57 -2.93 -16.58 -8.75
CA ARG A 57 -3.70 -17.61 -8.08
C ARG A 57 -3.01 -18.97 -8.28
N ARG A 58 -2.76 -19.67 -7.18
CA ARG A 58 -2.20 -21.02 -7.21
C ARG A 58 -3.20 -22.00 -7.82
N GLY A 59 -2.72 -22.88 -8.70
CA GLY A 59 -3.53 -23.88 -9.40
C GLY A 59 -4.19 -24.89 -8.47
N ASP A 60 -5.27 -25.50 -8.94
CA ASP A 60 -6.03 -26.47 -8.19
C ASP A 60 -5.38 -27.88 -8.30
N ILE A 61 -5.49 -28.70 -7.24
CA ILE A 61 -5.11 -30.10 -7.27
C ILE A 61 -6.39 -30.92 -7.22
N VAL A 62 -6.54 -31.80 -8.19
CA VAL A 62 -7.72 -32.66 -8.31
C VAL A 62 -7.30 -34.13 -8.35
N ASP A 63 -8.22 -35.02 -7.98
CA ASP A 63 -8.05 -36.46 -8.14
C ASP A 63 -8.32 -36.90 -9.60
N VAL A 64 -8.14 -38.17 -9.89
CA VAL A 64 -8.40 -38.75 -11.22
C VAL A 64 -9.88 -38.65 -11.66
N LYS A 65 -10.78 -38.42 -10.73
CA LYS A 65 -12.22 -38.25 -10.98
C LYS A 65 -12.61 -36.73 -11.08
N GLY A 66 -11.66 -35.82 -10.92
CA GLY A 66 -11.87 -34.38 -10.93
C GLY A 66 -12.35 -33.78 -9.60
N ASN A 67 -12.35 -34.54 -8.51
CA ASN A 67 -12.69 -33.99 -7.20
C ASN A 67 -11.58 -33.09 -6.69
N LEU A 68 -11.94 -31.92 -6.14
CA LEU A 68 -10.99 -30.95 -5.60
C LEU A 68 -10.33 -31.49 -4.31
N LEU A 69 -9.01 -31.61 -4.34
CA LEU A 69 -8.18 -31.96 -3.19
C LEU A 69 -7.56 -30.71 -2.55
N ALA A 70 -7.13 -29.74 -3.36
CA ALA A 70 -6.67 -28.43 -2.92
C ALA A 70 -7.08 -27.37 -3.93
N THR A 71 -7.57 -26.23 -3.44
CA THR A 71 -7.96 -25.09 -4.27
C THR A 71 -7.51 -23.80 -3.61
N THR A 72 -7.53 -22.70 -4.37
CA THR A 72 -7.18 -21.36 -3.88
C THR A 72 -8.40 -20.47 -3.95
N ARG A 73 -8.78 -19.88 -2.83
CA ARG A 73 -9.86 -18.89 -2.76
C ARG A 73 -9.31 -17.49 -2.56
N SER A 74 -10.01 -16.50 -3.10
CA SER A 74 -9.75 -15.10 -2.77
C SER A 74 -10.38 -14.78 -1.42
N VAL A 75 -9.61 -14.16 -0.56
CA VAL A 75 -10.03 -13.72 0.77
C VAL A 75 -9.56 -12.29 0.99
N VAL A 76 -10.18 -11.61 1.93
CA VAL A 76 -9.82 -10.24 2.28
C VAL A 76 -9.31 -10.20 3.71
N GLU A 77 -8.13 -9.66 3.90
CA GLU A 77 -7.62 -9.29 5.22
C GLU A 77 -8.11 -7.89 5.55
N VAL A 78 -9.03 -7.80 6.49
CA VAL A 78 -9.62 -6.52 6.92
C VAL A 78 -8.82 -5.94 8.06
N GLY A 79 -8.54 -4.65 7.96
CA GLY A 79 -7.85 -3.91 9.00
C GLY A 79 -8.27 -2.45 9.04
N VAL A 80 -7.72 -1.73 10.00
CA VAL A 80 -8.03 -0.32 10.26
C VAL A 80 -6.76 0.53 10.30
N ASP A 81 -6.83 1.74 9.75
CA ASP A 81 -5.85 2.80 9.99
C ASP A 81 -6.33 3.66 11.17
N PRO A 82 -5.67 3.56 12.34
CA PRO A 82 -6.08 4.30 13.54
C PRO A 82 -6.04 5.82 13.41
N HIS A 83 -5.28 6.35 12.44
CA HIS A 83 -5.17 7.79 12.21
C HIS A 83 -6.25 8.33 11.27
N SER A 84 -6.87 7.47 10.48
CA SER A 84 -7.92 7.85 9.51
C SER A 84 -9.33 7.69 10.04
N VAL A 85 -9.48 7.06 11.21
CA VAL A 85 -10.78 6.87 11.87
C VAL A 85 -11.28 8.21 12.43
N VAL A 86 -12.54 8.52 12.10
CA VAL A 86 -13.28 9.66 12.66
C VAL A 86 -14.29 9.10 13.66
N ASP A 87 -14.26 9.57 14.88
CA ASP A 87 -14.88 8.99 16.09
C ASP A 87 -16.43 8.90 16.12
N ASP A 88 -17.13 9.23 15.05
CA ASP A 88 -18.55 9.61 15.12
C ASP A 88 -19.58 8.46 14.96
N ASP A 89 -19.17 7.19 14.79
CA ASP A 89 -20.10 6.14 14.34
C ASP A 89 -20.09 4.85 15.19
N GLN A 90 -20.39 4.92 16.47
CA GLN A 90 -20.50 3.71 17.34
C GLN A 90 -21.42 2.63 16.76
N LEU A 91 -22.52 3.02 16.11
CA LEU A 91 -23.44 2.05 15.50
C LEU A 91 -22.79 1.26 14.38
N LYS A 92 -21.92 1.89 13.59
CA LYS A 92 -21.20 1.24 12.52
C LYS A 92 -20.15 0.27 13.05
N TRP A 93 -19.49 0.58 14.16
CA TRP A 93 -18.53 -0.32 14.82
C TRP A 93 -19.20 -1.59 15.32
N LYS A 94 -20.39 -1.48 15.91
CA LYS A 94 -21.18 -2.65 16.31
C LYS A 94 -21.59 -3.50 15.13
N THR A 95 -21.98 -2.90 14.02
CA THR A 95 -22.32 -3.63 12.80
C THR A 95 -21.08 -4.31 12.19
N LEU A 96 -19.93 -3.63 12.18
CA LEU A 96 -18.65 -4.18 11.76
C LEU A 96 -18.24 -5.38 12.61
N SER A 97 -18.36 -5.28 13.94
CA SER A 97 -18.16 -6.38 14.90
C SER A 97 -19.00 -7.60 14.55
N THR A 98 -20.28 -7.38 14.23
CA THR A 98 -21.18 -8.48 13.81
C THR A 98 -20.73 -9.13 12.50
N TYR A 99 -20.34 -8.35 11.50
CA TYR A 99 -19.88 -8.89 10.20
C TYR A 99 -18.53 -9.60 10.31
N LEU A 100 -17.62 -9.10 11.11
CA LEU A 100 -16.33 -9.73 11.35
C LEU A 100 -16.40 -10.88 12.37
N GLY A 101 -17.45 -10.93 13.22
CA GLY A 101 -17.57 -11.92 14.29
C GLY A 101 -16.44 -11.80 15.33
N ILE A 102 -16.03 -10.56 15.65
CA ILE A 102 -15.04 -10.22 16.68
C ILE A 102 -15.70 -9.25 17.67
N PRO A 103 -15.30 -9.26 18.97
CA PRO A 103 -15.83 -8.34 19.97
C PRO A 103 -15.59 -6.87 19.58
N GLU A 104 -16.53 -5.99 19.93
CA GLU A 104 -16.40 -4.56 19.66
C GLU A 104 -15.20 -3.96 20.40
N GLU A 105 -14.91 -4.46 21.60
CA GLU A 105 -13.76 -4.03 22.41
C GLU A 105 -12.44 -4.22 21.66
N GLU A 106 -12.28 -5.34 20.95
CA GLU A 106 -11.07 -5.64 20.16
C GLU A 106 -10.89 -4.66 18.99
N ILE A 107 -12.01 -4.26 18.35
CA ILE A 107 -11.98 -3.24 17.29
C ILE A 107 -11.57 -1.89 17.87
N LEU A 108 -12.15 -1.49 18.99
CA LEU A 108 -11.85 -0.21 19.66
C LEU A 108 -10.41 -0.18 20.16
N GLU A 109 -9.90 -1.29 20.68
CA GLU A 109 -8.50 -1.42 21.06
C GLU A 109 -7.56 -1.25 19.83
N ALA A 110 -7.89 -1.87 18.71
CA ALA A 110 -7.16 -1.73 17.45
C ALA A 110 -7.15 -0.28 16.94
N VAL A 111 -8.29 0.42 17.02
CA VAL A 111 -8.43 1.85 16.64
C VAL A 111 -7.61 2.75 17.55
N ASN A 112 -7.53 2.46 18.85
CA ASN A 112 -6.78 3.25 19.82
C ASN A 112 -5.26 3.04 19.72
N LYS A 113 -4.82 1.98 19.07
CA LYS A 113 -3.38 1.62 18.93
C LYS A 113 -2.69 2.45 17.86
N LYS A 114 -2.51 3.75 18.11
CA LYS A 114 -1.96 4.71 17.13
C LYS A 114 -0.45 4.62 16.95
N THR A 115 0.29 4.16 17.96
CA THR A 115 1.75 4.16 17.96
C THR A 115 2.33 2.85 18.47
N ARG A 116 3.53 2.52 18.03
CA ARG A 116 4.34 1.41 18.56
C ARG A 116 5.79 1.85 18.77
N PRO A 117 6.50 1.30 19.76
CA PRO A 117 7.94 1.53 19.89
C PRO A 117 8.67 1.03 18.64
N SER A 118 9.70 1.76 18.22
CA SER A 118 10.54 1.35 17.10
C SER A 118 11.41 0.14 17.52
N LEU A 119 11.57 -0.82 16.59
CA LEU A 119 12.45 -1.98 16.80
C LEU A 119 13.93 -1.59 16.94
N SER A 120 14.33 -0.45 16.34
CA SER A 120 15.73 0.01 16.35
C SER A 120 16.07 0.89 17.56
N ASP A 121 15.07 1.60 18.11
CA ASP A 121 15.22 2.45 19.29
C ASP A 121 13.90 2.53 20.05
N PRO A 122 13.79 1.94 21.25
CA PRO A 122 12.55 1.93 22.05
C PRO A 122 12.04 3.32 22.45
N LYS A 123 12.91 4.35 22.41
CA LYS A 123 12.54 5.74 22.72
C LYS A 123 11.83 6.44 21.55
N VAL A 124 11.92 5.88 20.34
CA VAL A 124 11.27 6.43 19.14
C VAL A 124 9.97 5.70 18.89
N SER A 125 8.86 6.41 18.98
CA SER A 125 7.53 5.89 18.63
C SER A 125 7.29 6.04 17.14
N ARG A 126 6.77 4.98 16.49
CA ARG A 126 6.35 5.02 15.09
C ARG A 126 4.84 4.94 14.99
N ASP A 127 4.27 5.72 14.09
CA ASP A 127 2.84 5.68 13.77
C ASP A 127 2.45 4.34 13.16
N ILE A 128 1.35 3.78 13.65
CA ILE A 128 0.73 2.60 13.07
C ILE A 128 -0.33 3.06 12.09
N ARG A 129 -0.14 2.74 10.82
CA ARG A 129 -1.08 3.03 9.72
C ARG A 129 -1.97 1.84 9.36
N TRP A 130 -1.70 0.70 9.94
CA TRP A 130 -2.46 -0.52 9.69
C TRP A 130 -2.47 -1.42 10.92
N VAL A 131 -3.66 -1.70 11.42
CA VAL A 131 -3.90 -2.74 12.43
C VAL A 131 -4.86 -3.74 11.83
N LYS A 132 -4.43 -4.99 11.76
CA LYS A 132 -5.26 -6.09 11.26
C LYS A 132 -6.36 -6.40 12.27
N LEU A 133 -7.61 -6.50 11.77
CA LEU A 133 -8.79 -6.91 12.55
C LEU A 133 -9.09 -8.39 12.32
N LYS A 134 -9.19 -8.81 11.06
CA LYS A 134 -9.50 -10.20 10.73
C LYS A 134 -8.86 -10.64 9.42
N GLU A 135 -8.35 -11.87 9.41
CA GLU A 135 -7.91 -12.58 8.20
C GLU A 135 -9.07 -13.41 7.61
N ASP A 136 -8.91 -13.84 6.38
CA ASP A 136 -9.79 -14.79 5.70
C ASP A 136 -11.28 -14.38 5.64
N VAL A 137 -11.55 -13.08 5.52
CA VAL A 137 -12.91 -12.57 5.32
C VAL A 137 -13.34 -12.87 3.89
N ASP A 138 -14.54 -13.42 3.74
CA ASP A 138 -15.14 -13.65 2.44
C ASP A 138 -15.43 -12.34 1.69
N GLU A 139 -15.28 -12.34 0.37
CA GLU A 139 -15.48 -11.14 -0.45
C GLU A 139 -16.89 -10.57 -0.34
N GLY A 140 -17.92 -11.44 -0.20
CA GLY A 140 -19.30 -11.00 0.00
C GLY A 140 -19.49 -10.26 1.32
N THR A 141 -18.86 -10.73 2.39
CA THR A 141 -18.86 -10.07 3.71
C THR A 141 -18.08 -8.75 3.64
N TYR A 142 -16.94 -8.73 2.96
CA TYR A 142 -16.17 -7.51 2.80
C TYR A 142 -16.93 -6.43 2.02
N ARG A 143 -17.69 -6.80 1.00
CA ARG A 143 -18.56 -5.87 0.26
C ARG A 143 -19.58 -5.19 1.18
N LYS A 144 -20.21 -5.94 2.09
CA LYS A 144 -21.10 -5.36 3.12
C LYS A 144 -20.38 -4.41 4.05
N ILE A 145 -19.12 -4.71 4.40
CA ILE A 145 -18.29 -3.82 5.22
C ILE A 145 -17.98 -2.52 4.46
N GLN A 146 -17.70 -2.59 3.16
CA GLN A 146 -17.48 -1.39 2.34
C GLN A 146 -18.72 -0.49 2.26
N GLU A 147 -19.93 -1.07 2.24
CA GLU A 147 -21.20 -0.33 2.24
C GLU A 147 -21.39 0.51 3.51
N LEU A 148 -20.80 0.12 4.64
CA LEU A 148 -20.81 0.91 5.88
C LEU A 148 -20.04 2.23 5.75
N ARG A 149 -19.13 2.35 4.76
CA ARG A 149 -18.30 3.54 4.48
C ARG A 149 -17.60 4.08 5.72
N ILE A 150 -17.05 3.19 6.54
CA ILE A 150 -16.25 3.58 7.71
C ILE A 150 -14.90 4.07 7.22
N LYS A 151 -14.57 5.33 7.51
CA LYS A 151 -13.25 5.87 7.16
C LYS A 151 -12.16 5.16 7.96
N GLY A 152 -11.09 4.77 7.28
CA GLY A 152 -9.97 4.08 7.91
C GLY A 152 -10.10 2.55 7.92
N VAL A 153 -11.26 1.97 7.61
CA VAL A 153 -11.41 0.51 7.45
C VAL A 153 -11.25 0.15 5.98
N TYR A 154 -10.30 -0.73 5.70
CA TYR A 154 -10.04 -1.23 4.34
C TYR A 154 -9.55 -2.67 4.38
N GLY A 155 -9.52 -3.31 3.22
CA GLY A 155 -9.11 -4.71 3.09
C GLY A 155 -8.04 -4.90 2.04
N ASN A 156 -7.13 -5.82 2.33
CA ASN A 156 -6.13 -6.30 1.40
C ASN A 156 -6.57 -7.65 0.85
N PHE A 157 -6.72 -7.74 -0.47
CA PHE A 157 -7.04 -9.00 -1.14
C PHE A 157 -5.83 -9.93 -1.11
N LYS A 158 -6.07 -11.16 -0.67
CA LYS A 158 -5.08 -12.23 -0.60
C LYS A 158 -5.64 -13.53 -1.15
N HIS A 159 -4.75 -14.43 -1.50
CA HIS A 159 -5.09 -15.79 -1.83
C HIS A 159 -4.87 -16.69 -0.61
N SER A 160 -5.85 -17.52 -0.32
CA SER A 160 -5.79 -18.51 0.77
C SER A 160 -5.97 -19.90 0.20
N ARG A 161 -5.06 -20.83 0.56
CA ARG A 161 -5.13 -22.20 0.14
C ARG A 161 -6.17 -22.94 0.97
N LEU A 162 -7.10 -23.64 0.30
CA LEU A 162 -8.17 -24.39 0.92
C LEU A 162 -8.03 -25.87 0.57
N TYR A 163 -8.13 -26.70 1.59
CA TYR A 163 -8.14 -28.15 1.49
C TYR A 163 -9.54 -28.66 1.88
N PRO A 164 -10.46 -28.90 0.92
CA PRO A 164 -11.87 -29.23 1.23
C PRO A 164 -12.02 -30.48 2.09
N ASN A 165 -11.14 -31.45 1.86
CA ASN A 165 -11.16 -32.74 2.55
C ASN A 165 -10.36 -32.73 3.87
N ARG A 166 -9.98 -31.55 4.39
CA ARG A 166 -9.25 -31.37 5.66
C ARG A 166 -8.02 -32.29 5.75
N ASN A 167 -8.07 -33.31 6.62
CA ASN A 167 -6.93 -34.18 6.91
C ASN A 167 -6.76 -35.33 5.91
N LEU A 168 -7.69 -35.50 4.95
CA LEU A 168 -7.58 -36.57 3.96
C LEU A 168 -6.34 -36.34 3.10
N ALA A 169 -5.49 -37.37 3.03
CA ALA A 169 -4.25 -37.35 2.25
C ALA A 169 -3.29 -36.19 2.58
N SER A 170 -3.39 -35.59 3.77
CA SER A 170 -2.58 -34.43 4.16
C SER A 170 -1.07 -34.66 4.04
N HIS A 171 -0.58 -35.85 4.34
CA HIS A 171 0.82 -36.23 4.19
C HIS A 171 1.27 -36.32 2.72
N ILE A 172 0.36 -36.65 1.81
CA ILE A 172 0.63 -36.77 0.38
C ILE A 172 0.51 -35.40 -0.26
N LEU A 173 -0.59 -34.68 0.00
CA LEU A 173 -0.83 -33.35 -0.54
C LEU A 173 0.19 -32.33 -0.03
N GLY A 174 0.51 -32.39 1.24
CA GLY A 174 1.29 -31.37 1.90
C GLY A 174 0.47 -30.11 2.20
N PHE A 175 1.16 -29.01 2.40
CA PHE A 175 0.53 -27.70 2.66
C PHE A 175 1.40 -26.55 2.18
N VAL A 176 0.75 -25.40 2.05
CA VAL A 176 1.38 -24.11 1.77
C VAL A 176 1.34 -23.26 3.05
N ASN A 177 2.43 -22.63 3.40
CA ASN A 177 2.52 -21.77 4.57
C ASN A 177 1.86 -20.40 4.34
N LYS A 178 1.87 -19.53 5.36
CA LYS A 178 1.28 -18.18 5.28
C LYS A 178 2.00 -17.25 4.31
N GLU A 179 3.26 -17.52 3.98
CA GLU A 179 4.07 -16.79 3.01
C GLU A 179 3.89 -17.33 1.57
N ASP A 180 2.92 -18.23 1.36
CA ASP A 180 2.62 -18.85 0.05
C ASP A 180 3.74 -19.77 -0.46
N VAL A 181 4.54 -20.32 0.45
CA VAL A 181 5.62 -21.27 0.15
C VAL A 181 5.14 -22.69 0.42
N ALA A 182 5.27 -23.56 -0.57
CA ALA A 182 4.94 -24.98 -0.45
C ALA A 182 5.94 -25.69 0.46
N ALA A 183 5.46 -26.30 1.56
CA ALA A 183 6.30 -26.91 2.58
C ALA A 183 6.67 -28.35 2.25
N MET A 184 5.71 -29.17 1.82
CA MET A 184 5.90 -30.60 1.58
C MET A 184 4.89 -31.19 0.59
N GLY A 185 5.04 -32.46 0.28
CA GLY A 185 4.07 -33.27 -0.50
C GLY A 185 3.97 -32.85 -1.97
N VAL A 186 2.81 -33.11 -2.56
CA VAL A 186 2.49 -32.76 -3.95
C VAL A 186 2.57 -31.24 -4.15
N GLU A 187 2.16 -30.45 -3.16
CA GLU A 187 2.28 -28.99 -3.20
C GLU A 187 3.73 -28.54 -3.51
N ARG A 188 4.71 -29.15 -2.83
CA ARG A 188 6.13 -28.85 -3.06
C ARG A 188 6.66 -29.47 -4.35
N PHE A 189 6.28 -30.70 -4.66
CA PHE A 189 6.74 -31.39 -5.86
C PHE A 189 6.26 -30.69 -7.13
N ALA A 190 5.00 -30.27 -7.16
CA ALA A 190 4.39 -29.61 -8.30
C ALA A 190 4.40 -28.06 -8.21
N ASP A 191 5.18 -27.47 -7.28
CA ASP A 191 5.15 -26.04 -7.01
C ASP A 191 5.38 -25.19 -8.26
N TYR A 192 6.29 -25.59 -9.13
CA TYR A 192 6.58 -24.92 -10.38
C TYR A 192 5.34 -24.77 -11.28
N TYR A 193 4.48 -25.79 -11.32
CA TYR A 193 3.26 -25.77 -12.14
C TYR A 193 2.10 -25.11 -11.42
N LEU A 194 2.04 -25.22 -10.10
CA LEU A 194 0.94 -24.72 -9.29
C LEU A 194 1.03 -23.22 -8.99
N LYS A 195 2.24 -22.71 -8.80
CA LYS A 195 2.46 -21.32 -8.32
C LYS A 195 1.96 -20.24 -9.28
N GLY A 196 1.95 -20.54 -10.60
CA GLY A 196 1.63 -19.53 -11.61
C GLY A 196 2.74 -18.48 -11.77
N GLN A 197 2.45 -17.45 -12.56
CA GLN A 197 3.34 -16.32 -12.75
C GLN A 197 2.71 -15.05 -12.20
N ASP A 198 3.41 -14.39 -11.28
CA ASP A 198 2.96 -13.13 -10.71
C ASP A 198 2.88 -12.05 -11.80
N GLY A 199 1.79 -11.30 -11.78
CA GLY A 199 1.63 -10.11 -12.60
C GLY A 199 2.18 -8.87 -11.90
N TRP A 200 2.18 -7.76 -12.62
CA TRP A 200 2.52 -6.47 -12.07
C TRP A 200 1.49 -5.42 -12.48
N ARG A 201 1.30 -4.45 -11.61
CA ARG A 201 0.44 -3.29 -11.86
C ARG A 201 1.29 -2.04 -11.70
N GLU A 202 1.30 -1.22 -12.74
CA GLU A 202 1.81 0.12 -12.69
C GLU A 202 0.64 1.07 -12.39
N SER A 203 0.78 1.91 -11.39
CA SER A 203 -0.17 2.95 -11.03
C SER A 203 0.54 4.27 -10.86
N GLU A 204 -0.04 5.34 -11.38
CA GLU A 204 0.45 6.70 -11.17
C GLU A 204 -0.28 7.32 -9.97
N LYS A 205 0.50 7.93 -9.06
CA LYS A 205 -0.06 8.74 -7.99
C LYS A 205 -0.30 10.15 -8.50
N ASP A 206 -1.56 10.55 -8.46
CA ASP A 206 -1.89 11.96 -8.65
C ASP A 206 -1.45 12.74 -7.40
N GLY A 207 -0.69 13.83 -7.59
CA GLY A 207 -0.08 14.61 -6.50
C GLY A 207 -1.06 15.33 -5.56
N ARG A 208 -2.35 15.06 -5.70
CA ARG A 208 -3.42 15.58 -4.85
C ARG A 208 -3.78 14.62 -3.73
N ARG A 209 -2.91 14.49 -2.74
CA ARG A 209 -3.27 13.93 -1.43
C ARG A 209 -2.58 14.71 -0.35
#